data_48e53ec2f16b152230c4b219676e1587
#
_entry.id   48e53ec2f16b152230c4b219676e1587
#
_cell.length_a   1.000
_cell.length_b   1.000
_cell.length_c   1.000
_cell.angle_alpha   90.00
_cell.angle_beta   90.00
_cell.angle_gamma   90.00
#
_symmetry.space_group_name_H-M   'P 1'
#
loop_
_entity.id
_entity.type
_entity.pdbx_description
1 polymer ?
#
loop_
_entity_poly.entity_id
_entity_poly.type
_entity_poly.pdbx_seq_one_letter_code
_entity_poly.pdbx_strand_id
1 'polypeptide(L)'
;VNFQEILKTATSERKLIRAIAYVIKSSNTEEESFFEALDKQGFEVKMKDLQIFMSGVKKADWDVGIAIDAIKMADKLDVVILVTGDGDFAPLITYLQENKGCLVEVIAFGKTTSSKLRELADDFCDLDGNPRYLMSQGKEKMHFFKKSTLKRK
;
A
#
# COMPACT_ATOMS: atom_id res chain seq x y z
N VAL A 1 6.80 9.94 2.34
CA VAL A 1 5.71 9.39 3.15
C VAL A 1 6.28 8.67 4.37
N ASN A 2 5.74 8.95 5.51
CA ASN A 2 6.14 8.31 6.77
C ASN A 2 5.35 7.01 6.97
N PHE A 3 5.93 5.90 6.58
CA PHE A 3 5.27 4.59 6.64
C PHE A 3 5.05 4.10 8.07
N GLN A 4 5.91 4.49 9.00
CA GLN A 4 5.71 4.15 10.41
C GLN A 4 4.43 4.79 10.97
N GLU A 5 4.17 6.04 10.64
CA GLU A 5 2.94 6.72 11.04
C GLU A 5 1.71 6.15 10.35
N ILE A 6 1.83 5.76 9.08
CA ILE A 6 0.75 5.06 8.39
C ILE A 6 0.44 3.73 9.08
N LEU A 7 1.46 2.96 9.45
CA LEU A 7 1.25 1.69 10.15
C LEU A 7 0.60 1.88 11.51
N LYS A 8 1.00 2.90 12.27
CA LYS A 8 0.36 3.24 13.55
C LYS A 8 -1.12 3.59 13.36
N THR A 9 -1.43 4.42 12.37
CA THR A 9 -2.80 4.81 12.05
C THR A 9 -3.64 3.60 11.64
N ALA A 10 -3.10 2.75 10.78
CA ALA A 10 -3.76 1.54 10.32
C ALA A 10 -4.02 0.56 11.47
N THR A 11 -3.03 0.35 12.31
CA THR A 11 -3.16 -0.57 13.45
C THR A 11 -4.12 -0.03 14.51
N SER A 12 -3.98 1.27 14.86
CA SER A 12 -4.78 1.90 15.92
C SER A 12 -4.72 1.07 17.21
N GLU A 13 -5.87 0.78 17.82
CA GLU A 13 -5.99 -0.06 19.02
C GLU A 13 -6.24 -1.55 18.68
N ARG A 14 -6.16 -1.89 17.42
CA ARG A 14 -6.40 -3.25 16.92
C ARG A 14 -5.14 -4.10 16.98
N LYS A 15 -5.33 -5.41 17.00
CA LYS A 15 -4.23 -6.35 16.84
C LYS A 15 -3.78 -6.39 15.38
N LEU A 16 -2.52 -6.05 15.14
CA LEU A 16 -1.92 -6.21 13.83
C LEU A 16 -1.64 -7.69 13.56
N ILE A 17 -2.24 -8.23 12.51
CA ILE A 17 -1.97 -9.60 12.07
C ILE A 17 -0.77 -9.61 11.11
N ARG A 18 -0.84 -8.85 10.03
CA ARG A 18 0.25 -8.71 9.06
C ARG A 18 0.25 -7.33 8.43
N ALA A 19 1.43 -6.79 8.19
CA ALA A 19 1.63 -5.59 7.38
C ALA A 19 2.59 -5.94 6.25
N ILE A 20 2.14 -5.84 5.01
CA ILE A 20 2.91 -6.23 3.83
C ILE A 20 3.16 -5.01 2.95
N ALA A 21 4.41 -4.74 2.64
CA ALA A 21 4.82 -3.75 1.67
C ALA A 21 5.23 -4.43 0.37
N TYR A 22 4.52 -4.11 -0.69
CA TYR A 22 4.79 -4.64 -2.03
C TYR A 22 5.65 -3.64 -2.78
N VAL A 23 6.86 -4.04 -3.09
CA VAL A 23 7.86 -3.15 -3.67
C VAL A 23 8.38 -3.70 -5.00
N ILE A 24 8.82 -2.79 -5.85
CA ILE A 24 9.43 -3.12 -7.13
C ILE A 24 10.90 -2.75 -7.02
N LYS A 25 11.76 -3.74 -7.24
CA LYS A 25 13.20 -3.58 -7.19
C LYS A 25 13.73 -3.15 -8.56
N SER A 26 14.35 -1.99 -8.60
CA SER A 26 15.22 -1.59 -9.70
C SER A 26 16.69 -1.80 -9.27
N SER A 27 17.66 -1.55 -10.15
CA SER A 27 19.07 -1.78 -9.85
C SER A 27 19.74 -0.67 -9.01
N ASN A 28 18.95 0.09 -8.23
CA ASN A 28 19.45 1.21 -7.44
C ASN A 28 19.81 0.77 -6.02
N THR A 29 21.03 1.10 -5.58
CA THR A 29 21.56 0.74 -4.25
C THR A 29 20.84 1.45 -3.08
N GLU A 30 20.22 2.60 -3.32
CA GLU A 30 19.49 3.35 -2.30
C GLU A 30 18.20 2.63 -1.86
N GLU A 31 17.69 1.74 -2.68
CA GLU A 31 16.48 0.97 -2.38
C GLU A 31 16.67 -0.01 -1.23
N GLU A 32 17.85 -0.60 -1.10
CA GLU A 32 18.12 -1.59 -0.05
C GLU A 32 17.95 -0.99 1.34
N SER A 33 18.45 0.23 1.56
CA SER A 33 18.27 0.94 2.84
C SER A 33 16.80 1.20 3.15
N PHE A 34 16.01 1.52 2.14
CA PHE A 34 14.58 1.74 2.27
C PHE A 34 13.85 0.45 2.62
N PHE A 35 14.18 -0.65 1.96
CA PHE A 35 13.55 -1.94 2.25
C PHE A 35 13.91 -2.45 3.65
N GLU A 36 15.15 -2.26 4.08
CA GLU A 36 15.57 -2.57 5.44
C GLU A 36 14.81 -1.71 6.48
N ALA A 37 14.60 -0.44 6.19
CA ALA A 37 13.84 0.44 7.06
C ALA A 37 12.38 -0.02 7.21
N LEU A 38 11.75 -0.46 6.12
CA LEU A 38 10.40 -1.02 6.17
C LEU A 38 10.35 -2.29 7.03
N ASP A 39 11.31 -3.18 6.85
CA ASP A 39 11.41 -4.41 7.65
C ASP A 39 11.55 -4.09 9.15
N LYS A 40 12.41 -3.17 9.50
CA LYS A 40 12.61 -2.73 10.90
C LYS A 40 11.36 -2.08 11.49
N GLN A 41 10.52 -1.46 10.67
CA GLN A 41 9.27 -0.84 11.10
C GLN A 41 8.13 -1.84 11.28
N GLY A 42 8.33 -3.10 10.96
CA GLY A 42 7.36 -4.17 11.13
C GLY A 42 6.63 -4.60 9.87
N PHE A 43 7.13 -4.22 8.69
CA PHE A 43 6.58 -4.68 7.42
C PHE A 43 7.25 -5.95 6.93
N GLU A 44 6.45 -6.86 6.39
CA GLU A 44 6.95 -7.90 5.50
C GLU A 44 7.13 -7.28 4.13
N VAL A 45 8.33 -7.34 3.57
CA VAL A 45 8.63 -6.76 2.26
C VAL A 45 8.57 -7.85 1.21
N LYS A 46 7.67 -7.72 0.25
CA LYS A 46 7.61 -8.57 -0.94
C LYS A 46 8.15 -7.80 -2.13
N MET A 47 9.15 -8.34 -2.77
CA MET A 47 9.86 -7.70 -3.89
C MET A 47 9.59 -8.40 -5.20
N LYS A 48 9.53 -7.59 -6.26
CA LYS A 48 9.43 -8.04 -7.63
C LYS A 48 10.40 -7.20 -8.47
N ASP A 49 11.12 -7.84 -9.39
CA ASP A 49 12.02 -7.13 -10.29
C ASP A 49 11.26 -6.32 -11.33
N LEU A 50 11.80 -5.16 -11.65
CA LEU A 50 11.28 -4.33 -12.73
C LEU A 50 11.55 -5.03 -14.07
N GLN A 51 10.48 -5.31 -14.82
CA GLN A 51 10.58 -5.89 -16.15
C GLN A 51 10.73 -4.79 -17.20
N ILE A 52 11.77 -4.92 -18.01
CA ILE A 52 12.03 -4.04 -19.16
C ILE A 52 11.80 -4.87 -20.42
N PHE A 53 10.79 -4.49 -21.21
CA PHE A 53 10.52 -5.14 -22.49
C PHE A 53 11.45 -4.63 -23.59
N MET A 54 11.62 -5.42 -24.67
CA MET A 54 12.47 -5.04 -25.81
C MET A 54 12.03 -3.72 -26.47
N SER A 55 10.79 -3.30 -26.31
CA SER A 55 10.25 -2.02 -26.76
C SER A 55 10.66 -0.82 -25.89
N GLY A 56 11.41 -1.05 -24.82
CA GLY A 56 11.75 -0.02 -23.80
C GLY A 56 10.63 0.26 -22.80
N VAL A 57 9.50 -0.43 -22.91
CA VAL A 57 8.40 -0.31 -21.95
C VAL A 57 8.78 -1.02 -20.65
N LYS A 58 8.69 -0.28 -19.54
CA LYS A 58 8.89 -0.82 -18.19
C LYS A 58 7.54 -1.20 -17.61
N LYS A 59 7.38 -2.44 -17.18
CA LYS A 59 6.17 -2.89 -16.52
C LYS A 59 6.52 -3.54 -15.19
N ALA A 60 5.93 -3.03 -14.13
CA ALA A 60 5.99 -3.67 -12.83
C ALA A 60 4.76 -3.26 -12.03
N ASP A 61 3.99 -4.26 -11.63
CA ASP A 61 2.69 -4.09 -10.99
C ASP A 61 2.46 -5.24 -10.01
N TRP A 62 1.93 -4.90 -8.84
CA TRP A 62 1.58 -5.86 -7.80
C TRP A 62 0.06 -6.06 -7.65
N ASP A 63 -0.77 -5.47 -8.49
CA ASP A 63 -2.23 -5.44 -8.29
C ASP A 63 -2.82 -6.84 -8.12
N VAL A 64 -2.46 -7.76 -8.99
CA VAL A 64 -2.92 -9.16 -8.91
C VAL A 64 -2.36 -9.84 -7.65
N GLY A 65 -1.09 -9.65 -7.36
CA GLY A 65 -0.47 -10.23 -6.17
C GLY A 65 -1.09 -9.73 -4.86
N ILE A 66 -1.37 -8.45 -4.78
CA ILE A 66 -2.07 -7.85 -3.63
C ILE A 66 -3.48 -8.43 -3.49
N ALA A 67 -4.22 -8.51 -4.59
CA ALA A 67 -5.57 -9.06 -4.56
C ALA A 67 -5.59 -10.52 -4.12
N ILE A 68 -4.68 -11.34 -4.64
CA ILE A 68 -4.57 -12.76 -4.26
C ILE A 68 -4.23 -12.89 -2.77
N ASP A 69 -3.24 -12.15 -2.28
CA ASP A 69 -2.86 -12.18 -0.87
C ASP A 69 -4.02 -11.73 0.03
N ALA A 70 -4.74 -10.69 -0.38
CA ALA A 70 -5.93 -10.22 0.35
C ALA A 70 -6.96 -11.30 0.51
N ILE A 71 -7.30 -11.96 -0.58
CA ILE A 71 -8.33 -13.00 -0.60
C ILE A 71 -7.89 -14.20 0.24
N LYS A 72 -6.63 -14.61 0.11
CA LYS A 72 -6.07 -15.75 0.87
C LYS A 72 -6.08 -15.51 2.37
N MET A 73 -5.83 -14.29 2.82
CA MET A 73 -5.76 -13.97 4.24
C MET A 73 -7.11 -13.57 4.84
N ALA A 74 -8.08 -13.21 4.03
CA ALA A 74 -9.33 -12.60 4.49
C ALA A 74 -10.11 -13.46 5.48
N ASP A 75 -10.05 -14.78 5.38
CA ASP A 75 -10.76 -15.69 6.27
C ASP A 75 -10.33 -15.58 7.75
N LYS A 76 -9.14 -15.05 7.99
CA LYS A 76 -8.58 -14.84 9.32
C LYS A 76 -8.57 -13.39 9.79
N LEU A 77 -9.19 -12.49 9.01
CA LEU A 77 -9.13 -11.05 9.25
C LEU A 77 -10.53 -10.47 9.45
N ASP A 78 -10.63 -9.54 10.39
CA ASP A 78 -11.83 -8.71 10.57
C ASP A 78 -11.76 -7.46 9.70
N VAL A 79 -10.57 -6.89 9.55
CA VAL A 79 -10.32 -5.65 8.83
C VAL A 79 -9.15 -5.83 7.87
N VAL A 80 -9.36 -5.41 6.63
CA VAL A 80 -8.30 -5.30 5.61
C VAL A 80 -8.08 -3.82 5.32
N ILE A 81 -6.83 -3.38 5.39
CA ILE A 81 -6.47 -2.00 5.13
C ILE A 81 -5.63 -1.93 3.87
N LEU A 82 -6.15 -1.20 2.88
CA LEU A 82 -5.47 -0.97 1.61
C LEU A 82 -4.87 0.43 1.59
N VAL A 83 -3.56 0.52 1.43
CA VAL A 83 -2.88 1.81 1.27
C VAL A 83 -2.67 2.05 -0.22
N THR A 84 -3.70 2.54 -0.89
CA THR A 84 -3.71 2.78 -2.32
C THR A 84 -4.87 3.71 -2.71
N GLY A 85 -4.64 4.56 -3.70
CA GLY A 85 -5.70 5.38 -4.31
C GLY A 85 -6.21 4.83 -5.65
N ASP A 86 -5.74 3.65 -6.04
CA ASP A 86 -6.04 3.06 -7.36
C ASP A 86 -7.43 2.43 -7.39
N GLY A 87 -8.31 3.01 -8.22
CA GLY A 87 -9.68 2.54 -8.40
C GLY A 87 -9.82 1.11 -8.93
N ASP A 88 -8.75 0.54 -9.49
CA ASP A 88 -8.74 -0.85 -9.96
C ASP A 88 -8.92 -1.86 -8.82
N PHE A 89 -8.73 -1.43 -7.57
CA PHE A 89 -9.01 -2.25 -6.38
C PHE A 89 -10.48 -2.25 -5.94
N ALA A 90 -11.34 -1.49 -6.58
CA ALA A 90 -12.76 -1.47 -6.21
C ALA A 90 -13.43 -2.86 -6.22
N PRO A 91 -13.20 -3.72 -7.22
CA PRO A 91 -13.74 -5.08 -7.18
C PRO A 91 -13.23 -5.91 -6.00
N LEU A 92 -11.98 -5.73 -5.61
CA LEU A 92 -11.40 -6.41 -4.46
C LEU A 92 -12.11 -5.98 -3.16
N ILE A 93 -12.36 -4.69 -2.98
CA ILE A 93 -13.07 -4.17 -1.81
C ILE A 93 -14.45 -4.81 -1.70
N THR A 94 -15.21 -4.79 -2.78
CA THR A 94 -16.55 -5.38 -2.82
C THR A 94 -16.51 -6.88 -2.50
N TYR A 95 -15.57 -7.61 -3.07
CA TYR A 95 -15.42 -9.04 -2.80
C TYR A 95 -15.13 -9.32 -1.33
N LEU A 96 -14.20 -8.58 -0.72
CA LEU A 96 -13.84 -8.76 0.69
C LEU A 96 -15.01 -8.44 1.63
N GLN A 97 -15.78 -7.41 1.30
CA GLN A 97 -16.95 -7.02 2.08
C GLN A 97 -18.07 -8.05 1.94
N GLU A 98 -18.43 -8.41 0.74
CA GLU A 98 -19.63 -9.23 0.47
C GLU A 98 -19.39 -10.73 0.66
N ASN A 99 -18.21 -11.23 0.31
CA ASN A 99 -17.94 -12.68 0.32
C ASN A 99 -17.09 -13.12 1.51
N LYS A 100 -16.34 -12.23 2.13
CA LYS A 100 -15.48 -12.54 3.27
C LYS A 100 -15.93 -11.91 4.58
N GLY A 101 -16.88 -11.00 4.52
CA GLY A 101 -17.38 -10.31 5.71
C GLY A 101 -16.36 -9.40 6.38
N CYS A 102 -15.35 -8.95 5.67
CA CYS A 102 -14.35 -8.03 6.18
C CYS A 102 -14.83 -6.59 6.08
N LEU A 103 -14.47 -5.76 7.04
CA LEU A 103 -14.41 -4.33 6.85
C LEU A 103 -13.18 -3.99 6.01
N VAL A 104 -13.31 -3.06 5.09
CA VAL A 104 -12.19 -2.60 4.26
C VAL A 104 -12.01 -1.11 4.45
N GLU A 105 -10.82 -0.74 4.91
CA GLU A 105 -10.42 0.65 5.06
C GLU A 105 -9.38 1.01 4.00
N VAL A 106 -9.42 2.25 3.55
CA VAL A 106 -8.48 2.77 2.56
C VAL A 106 -7.71 3.95 3.16
N ILE A 107 -6.40 3.92 2.99
CA ILE A 107 -5.52 5.02 3.35
C ILE A 107 -4.84 5.51 2.07
N ALA A 108 -5.03 6.77 1.71
CA ALA A 108 -4.47 7.31 0.49
C ALA A 108 -4.48 8.85 0.50
N PHE A 109 -3.83 9.44 -0.49
CA PHE A 109 -3.94 10.88 -0.75
C PHE A 109 -5.26 11.16 -1.44
N GLY A 110 -6.16 11.88 -0.77
CA GLY A 110 -7.52 12.10 -1.24
C GLY A 110 -7.61 12.76 -2.60
N LYS A 111 -6.70 13.68 -2.91
CA LYS A 111 -6.65 14.41 -4.20
C LYS A 111 -6.41 13.51 -5.40
N THR A 112 -5.74 12.38 -5.20
CA THR A 112 -5.38 11.43 -6.27
C THR A 112 -6.10 10.10 -6.15
N THR A 113 -7.03 9.99 -5.20
CA THR A 113 -7.78 8.76 -4.98
C THR A 113 -9.05 8.74 -5.82
N SER A 114 -9.33 7.59 -6.41
CA SER A 114 -10.58 7.35 -7.12
C SER A 114 -11.78 7.58 -6.19
N SER A 115 -12.78 8.32 -6.68
CA SER A 115 -14.02 8.58 -5.93
C SER A 115 -14.75 7.27 -5.61
N LYS A 116 -14.73 6.31 -6.53
CA LYS A 116 -15.32 4.99 -6.35
C LYS A 116 -14.70 4.25 -5.17
N LEU A 117 -13.41 4.35 -5.00
CA LEU A 117 -12.69 3.71 -3.90
C LEU A 117 -13.12 4.32 -2.55
N ARG A 118 -13.24 5.64 -2.50
CA ARG A 118 -13.68 6.36 -1.30
C ARG A 118 -15.10 5.98 -0.90
N GLU A 119 -15.98 5.85 -1.87
CA GLU A 119 -17.40 5.51 -1.64
C GLU A 119 -17.57 4.06 -1.14
N LEU A 120 -16.79 3.12 -1.68
CA LEU A 120 -16.90 1.71 -1.34
C LEU A 120 -16.26 1.36 0.00
N ALA A 121 -15.19 2.03 0.39
CA ALA A 121 -14.48 1.75 1.63
C ALA A 121 -15.36 1.98 2.85
N ASP A 122 -15.26 1.12 3.84
CA ASP A 122 -15.95 1.30 5.12
C ASP A 122 -15.40 2.50 5.89
N ASP A 123 -14.12 2.80 5.72
CA ASP A 123 -13.49 4.00 6.25
C ASP A 123 -12.38 4.48 5.30
N PHE A 124 -12.15 5.78 5.29
CA PHE A 124 -11.14 6.41 4.44
C PHE A 124 -10.29 7.38 5.26
N CYS A 125 -8.99 7.14 5.29
CA CYS A 125 -8.02 8.05 5.90
C CYS A 125 -7.30 8.85 4.81
N ASP A 126 -7.51 10.16 4.82
CA ASP A 126 -6.87 11.07 3.87
C ASP A 126 -5.49 11.49 4.38
N LEU A 127 -4.46 11.22 3.60
CA LEU A 127 -3.10 11.61 3.89
C LEU A 127 -2.79 13.07 3.51
N ASP A 128 -3.66 13.70 2.72
CA ASP A 128 -3.46 15.08 2.31
C ASP A 128 -3.60 16.06 3.48
N GLY A 129 -2.69 17.02 3.50
CA GLY A 129 -2.75 18.12 4.46
C GLY A 129 -2.35 17.76 5.89
N ASN A 130 -1.95 16.54 6.16
CA ASN A 130 -1.50 16.13 7.48
C ASN A 130 0.03 15.91 7.49
N PRO A 131 0.81 16.84 8.12
CA PRO A 131 2.27 16.76 8.16
C PRO A 131 2.82 15.48 8.80
N ARG A 132 2.03 14.85 9.64
CA ARG A 132 2.39 13.59 10.33
C ARG A 132 2.78 12.47 9.38
N TYR A 133 2.15 12.43 8.20
CA TYR A 133 2.42 11.40 7.20
C TYR A 133 3.51 11.78 6.21
N LEU A 134 4.06 12.96 6.33
CA LEU A 134 5.20 13.39 5.54
C LEU A 134 6.49 13.06 6.30
N MET A 135 7.52 12.65 5.57
CA MET A 135 8.84 12.54 6.18
C MET A 135 9.35 13.94 6.49
N SER A 136 9.92 14.13 7.69
CA SER A 136 10.69 15.33 7.97
C SER A 136 11.75 15.50 6.89
N GLN A 137 11.89 16.70 6.36
CA GLN A 137 12.81 17.01 5.25
C GLN A 137 14.27 16.82 5.66
N GLY A 138 14.71 15.58 5.73
CA GLY A 138 16.11 15.20 5.62
C GLY A 138 16.35 14.79 4.19
N LYS A 139 16.80 15.71 3.42
CA LYS A 139 17.52 15.65 2.14
C LYS A 139 17.45 14.40 1.24
N GLU A 140 16.40 13.65 1.18
CA GLU A 140 16.28 12.63 0.15
C GLU A 140 15.09 12.95 -0.75
N LYS A 141 15.45 13.34 -1.96
CA LYS A 141 14.49 13.61 -3.03
C LYS A 141 13.68 12.35 -3.31
N MET A 142 12.46 12.32 -2.81
CA MET A 142 11.50 11.25 -3.09
C MET A 142 11.01 11.28 -4.55
N HIS A 143 11.93 11.18 -5.50
CA HIS A 143 11.58 10.94 -6.89
C HIS A 143 11.02 9.54 -7.12
N PHE A 144 11.18 8.65 -6.14
CA PHE A 144 10.85 7.23 -6.24
C PHE A 144 9.36 6.94 -6.12
N PHE A 145 8.62 7.77 -5.39
CA PHE A 145 7.22 7.48 -5.05
C PHE A 145 6.19 7.97 -6.05
N LYS A 146 6.59 8.72 -7.08
CA LYS A 146 5.62 9.22 -8.08
C LYS A 146 5.17 8.18 -9.10
N LYS A 147 5.83 7.02 -9.18
CA LYS A 147 5.54 6.01 -10.20
C LYS A 147 5.49 4.56 -9.73
N SER A 148 5.91 4.25 -8.53
CA SER A 148 5.79 2.89 -8.01
C SER A 148 4.64 2.84 -7.02
N THR A 149 3.72 2.01 -7.30
CA THR A 149 2.60 1.72 -6.45
C THR A 149 3.10 0.97 -5.22
N LEU A 150 3.43 1.68 -4.17
CA LEU A 150 3.63 1.05 -2.89
C LEU A 150 2.23 0.75 -2.35
N LYS A 151 1.85 -0.50 -2.42
CA LYS A 151 0.54 -0.95 -1.97
C LYS A 151 0.70 -1.73 -0.69
N ARG A 152 -0.09 -1.37 0.28
CA ARG A 152 -0.12 -2.01 1.58
C ARG A 152 -1.44 -2.70 1.82
N LYS A 153 -1.30 -3.73 2.52
CA LYS A 153 -2.41 -4.39 3.14
C LYS A 153 -2.38 -4.28 4.63
#